data_52268d3b088f1efaebef6dd77e9ecfd1
#
_entry.id   52268d3b088f1efaebef6dd77e9ecfd1
#
_cell.length_a   1.000
_cell.length_b   1.000
_cell.length_c   1.000
_cell.angle_alpha   90.00
_cell.angle_beta   90.00
_cell.angle_gamma   90.00
#
_symmetry.space_group_name_H-M   'P 1'
#
loop_
_entity.id
_entity.type
_entity.pdbx_description
1 polymer ?
#
loop_
_entity_poly.entity_id
_entity_poly.type
_entity_poly.pdbx_seq_one_letter_code
_entity_poly.pdbx_strand_id
1 'polypeptide(L)'
;LLGLEAAEGLRKRGLAVTLLQRGDRLMNRQLDVTAATWLRDTLERRGLTIETHASLAGCDADAQGNVQAVRLTDGRRLAADCVVVAAGITPNAELGRLARLDVGAGICVDATLTTRDPRIHAIGECCEFDGTTVGLVEPIWQQVETLADLLGGQTPAPYIGSACATRLKVAGISLYAFGPVEAEPDDDTLT
;
A
#
# COMPACT_ATOMS: atom_id res chain seq x y z
N LEU A 1 -2.02 -1.84 -4.96
CA LEU A 1 -1.68 -0.85 -5.99
C LEU A 1 -0.46 -1.27 -6.80
N LEU A 2 0.75 -1.29 -6.20
CA LEU A 2 2.01 -1.62 -6.89
C LEU A 2 2.01 -2.99 -7.56
N GLY A 3 1.37 -4.00 -6.95
CA GLY A 3 1.25 -5.34 -7.53
C GLY A 3 0.48 -5.34 -8.86
N LEU A 4 -0.57 -4.53 -8.97
CA LEU A 4 -1.33 -4.38 -10.21
C LEU A 4 -0.51 -3.68 -11.31
N GLU A 5 0.23 -2.65 -10.94
CA GLU A 5 1.11 -1.92 -11.87
C GLU A 5 2.24 -2.83 -12.39
N ALA A 6 2.86 -3.61 -11.49
CA ALA A 6 3.87 -4.60 -11.85
C ALA A 6 3.30 -5.70 -12.73
N ALA A 7 2.13 -6.27 -12.39
CA ALA A 7 1.47 -7.32 -13.15
C ALA A 7 1.18 -6.88 -14.59
N GLU A 8 0.62 -5.68 -14.78
CA GLU A 8 0.35 -5.13 -16.12
C GLU A 8 1.65 -4.84 -16.88
N GLY A 9 2.69 -4.36 -16.21
CA GLY A 9 4.01 -4.15 -16.80
C GLY A 9 4.63 -5.45 -17.32
N LEU A 10 4.54 -6.53 -16.54
CA LEU A 10 5.05 -7.85 -16.91
C LEU A 10 4.23 -8.47 -18.05
N ARG A 11 2.89 -8.37 -17.98
CA ARG A 11 2.00 -8.82 -19.06
C ARG A 11 2.32 -8.14 -20.38
N LYS A 12 2.56 -6.82 -20.39
CA LYS A 12 2.96 -6.08 -21.59
C LYS A 12 4.28 -6.53 -22.19
N ARG A 13 5.13 -7.16 -21.39
CA ARG A 13 6.37 -7.80 -21.85
C ARG A 13 6.17 -9.22 -22.36
N GLY A 14 4.93 -9.71 -22.45
CA GLY A 14 4.59 -11.02 -22.98
C GLY A 14 4.64 -12.16 -21.96
N LEU A 15 4.76 -11.84 -20.65
CA LEU A 15 4.74 -12.89 -19.63
C LEU A 15 3.30 -13.28 -19.29
N ALA A 16 3.08 -14.57 -18.99
CA ALA A 16 1.87 -15.06 -18.37
C ALA A 16 1.90 -14.66 -16.89
N VAL A 17 0.92 -13.88 -16.44
CA VAL A 17 0.92 -13.32 -15.09
C VAL A 17 -0.32 -13.76 -14.33
N THR A 18 -0.11 -14.35 -13.15
CA THR A 18 -1.15 -14.61 -12.18
C THR A 18 -0.96 -13.68 -10.98
N LEU A 19 -1.97 -12.89 -10.68
CA LEU A 19 -2.00 -12.00 -9.52
C LEU A 19 -2.75 -12.68 -8.37
N LEU A 20 -2.08 -12.81 -7.23
CA LEU A 20 -2.66 -13.35 -6.01
C LEU A 20 -3.07 -12.21 -5.09
N GLN A 21 -4.33 -12.16 -4.71
CA GLN A 21 -4.89 -11.22 -3.76
C GLN A 21 -5.40 -11.98 -2.54
N ARG A 22 -4.89 -11.64 -1.35
CA ARG A 22 -5.28 -12.29 -0.10
C ARG A 22 -6.73 -11.99 0.29
N GLY A 23 -7.20 -10.77 0.02
CA GLY A 23 -8.58 -10.36 0.29
C GLY A 23 -9.56 -10.83 -0.77
N ASP A 24 -10.80 -10.45 -0.59
CA ASP A 24 -11.93 -10.75 -1.46
C ASP A 24 -11.90 -10.01 -2.80
N ARG A 25 -11.29 -8.82 -2.83
CA ARG A 25 -11.28 -7.94 -3.99
C ARG A 25 -9.99 -7.17 -4.17
N LEU A 26 -9.74 -6.68 -5.37
CA LEU A 26 -8.61 -5.83 -5.70
C LEU A 26 -8.78 -4.45 -5.06
N MET A 27 -7.68 -3.87 -4.59
CA MET A 27 -7.64 -2.52 -4.01
C MET A 27 -8.72 -2.30 -2.93
N ASN A 28 -8.94 -3.29 -2.08
CA ASN A 28 -9.99 -3.32 -1.05
C ASN A 28 -9.95 -2.17 -0.03
N ARG A 29 -8.86 -1.41 0.02
CA ARG A 29 -8.73 -0.19 0.83
C ARG A 29 -9.12 1.08 0.07
N GLN A 30 -9.32 1.01 -1.25
CA GLN A 30 -9.56 2.15 -2.12
C GLN A 30 -10.83 1.99 -2.97
N LEU A 31 -11.32 0.77 -3.15
CA LEU A 31 -12.46 0.50 -4.02
C LEU A 31 -13.55 -0.27 -3.29
N ASP A 32 -14.78 0.10 -3.55
CA ASP A 32 -15.94 -0.70 -3.23
C ASP A 32 -16.01 -1.98 -4.09
N VAL A 33 -17.03 -2.79 -3.85
CA VAL A 33 -17.21 -4.07 -4.57
C VAL A 33 -17.46 -3.84 -6.06
N THR A 34 -18.23 -2.83 -6.43
CA THR A 34 -18.62 -2.55 -7.83
C THR A 34 -17.40 -2.11 -8.65
N ALA A 35 -16.67 -1.13 -8.16
CA ALA A 35 -15.46 -0.62 -8.82
C ALA A 35 -14.35 -1.69 -8.87
N ALA A 36 -14.18 -2.48 -7.81
CA ALA A 36 -13.22 -3.57 -7.78
C ALA A 36 -13.56 -4.70 -8.76
N THR A 37 -14.84 -5.01 -8.93
CA THR A 37 -15.31 -5.99 -9.92
C THR A 37 -15.05 -5.49 -11.34
N TRP A 38 -15.40 -4.24 -11.64
CA TRP A 38 -15.10 -3.63 -12.94
C TRP A 38 -13.60 -3.64 -13.26
N LEU A 39 -12.76 -3.31 -12.28
CA LEU A 39 -11.30 -3.34 -12.43
C LEU A 39 -10.81 -4.76 -12.72
N ARG A 40 -11.28 -5.75 -11.96
CA ARG A 40 -10.97 -7.17 -12.16
C ARG A 40 -11.30 -7.61 -13.58
N ASP A 41 -12.55 -7.42 -14.01
CA ASP A 41 -13.02 -7.82 -15.34
C ASP A 41 -12.20 -7.17 -16.46
N THR A 42 -11.81 -5.91 -16.25
CA THR A 42 -10.99 -5.18 -17.22
C THR A 42 -9.58 -5.76 -17.32
N LEU A 43 -8.97 -6.16 -16.22
CA LEU A 43 -7.64 -6.76 -16.20
C LEU A 43 -7.65 -8.20 -16.72
N GLU A 44 -8.68 -8.99 -16.40
CA GLU A 44 -8.86 -10.35 -16.92
C GLU A 44 -9.07 -10.36 -18.44
N ARG A 45 -9.87 -9.42 -18.97
CA ARG A 45 -10.02 -9.23 -20.44
C ARG A 45 -8.71 -8.87 -21.14
N ARG A 46 -7.74 -8.30 -20.41
CA ARG A 46 -6.39 -8.02 -20.93
C ARG A 46 -5.46 -9.24 -20.86
N GLY A 47 -5.89 -10.34 -20.25
CA GLY A 47 -5.14 -11.58 -20.15
C GLY A 47 -4.35 -11.75 -18.84
N LEU A 48 -4.69 -11.00 -17.79
CA LEU A 48 -4.22 -11.31 -16.43
C LEU A 48 -5.10 -12.42 -15.83
N THR A 49 -4.48 -13.35 -15.11
CA THR A 49 -5.21 -14.26 -14.23
C THR A 49 -5.25 -13.66 -12.83
N ILE A 50 -6.42 -13.60 -12.22
CA ILE A 50 -6.61 -12.99 -10.89
C ILE A 50 -7.24 -14.00 -9.94
N GLU A 51 -6.53 -14.31 -8.87
CA GLU A 51 -6.95 -15.21 -7.80
C GLU A 51 -7.18 -14.39 -6.51
N THR A 52 -8.42 -14.28 -6.09
CA THR A 52 -8.79 -13.70 -4.79
C THR A 52 -8.84 -14.76 -3.71
N HIS A 53 -8.87 -14.36 -2.42
CA HIS A 53 -8.77 -15.28 -1.26
C HIS A 53 -7.54 -16.19 -1.33
N ALA A 54 -6.50 -15.79 -2.06
CA ALA A 54 -5.29 -16.55 -2.29
C ALA A 54 -4.15 -16.06 -1.42
N SER A 55 -3.82 -16.84 -0.38
CA SER A 55 -2.70 -16.54 0.52
C SER A 55 -1.51 -17.44 0.22
N LEU A 56 -0.33 -16.82 0.07
CA LEU A 56 0.92 -17.53 -0.15
C LEU A 56 1.35 -18.27 1.13
N ALA A 57 1.61 -19.58 1.02
CA ALA A 57 2.21 -20.37 2.08
C ALA A 57 3.73 -20.51 1.92
N GLY A 58 4.25 -20.45 0.69
CA GLY A 58 5.67 -20.54 0.41
C GLY A 58 5.96 -20.76 -1.07
N CYS A 59 7.24 -20.87 -1.39
CA CYS A 59 7.70 -21.18 -2.74
C CYS A 59 8.45 -22.51 -2.76
N ASP A 60 8.34 -23.23 -3.88
CA ASP A 60 9.17 -24.39 -4.17
C ASP A 60 10.29 -23.97 -5.11
N ALA A 61 11.49 -24.48 -4.84
CA ALA A 61 12.68 -24.21 -5.66
C ALA A 61 13.25 -25.51 -6.24
N ASP A 62 13.98 -25.39 -7.34
CA ASP A 62 14.79 -26.46 -7.89
C ASP A 62 16.10 -26.67 -7.10
N ALA A 63 16.92 -27.63 -7.53
CA ALA A 63 18.21 -27.91 -6.90
C ALA A 63 19.23 -26.75 -7.02
N GLN A 64 18.98 -25.80 -7.93
CA GLN A 64 19.79 -24.59 -8.15
C GLN A 64 19.25 -23.38 -7.38
N GLY A 65 18.11 -23.52 -6.69
CA GLY A 65 17.49 -22.45 -5.91
C GLY A 65 16.55 -21.54 -6.73
N ASN A 66 16.25 -21.88 -7.98
CA ASN A 66 15.29 -21.13 -8.79
C ASN A 66 13.87 -21.51 -8.41
N VAL A 67 12.96 -20.55 -8.34
CA VAL A 67 11.55 -20.80 -8.06
C VAL A 67 10.93 -21.61 -9.21
N GLN A 68 10.13 -22.64 -8.84
CA GLN A 68 9.36 -23.45 -9.79
C GLN A 68 7.87 -23.37 -9.56
N ALA A 69 7.45 -23.04 -8.35
CA ALA A 69 6.06 -22.91 -8.01
C ALA A 69 5.85 -22.10 -6.74
N VAL A 70 4.65 -21.59 -6.58
CA VAL A 70 4.13 -21.08 -5.31
C VAL A 70 3.13 -22.07 -4.72
N ARG A 71 3.14 -22.22 -3.40
CA ARG A 71 2.14 -22.99 -2.64
C ARG A 71 1.22 -22.01 -1.93
N LEU A 72 -0.08 -22.25 -2.06
CA LEU A 72 -1.11 -21.50 -1.36
C LEU A 72 -1.51 -22.18 -0.06
N THR A 73 -2.10 -21.41 0.86
CA THR A 73 -2.56 -21.94 2.16
C THR A 73 -3.73 -22.92 2.04
N ASP A 74 -4.45 -22.90 0.91
CA ASP A 74 -5.52 -23.85 0.60
C ASP A 74 -5.03 -25.16 -0.03
N GLY A 75 -3.70 -25.32 -0.17
CA GLY A 75 -3.06 -26.52 -0.72
C GLY A 75 -2.83 -26.46 -2.23
N ARG A 76 -3.34 -25.48 -2.94
CA ARG A 76 -3.05 -25.32 -4.39
C ARG A 76 -1.59 -25.02 -4.62
N ARG A 77 -1.09 -25.51 -5.75
CA ARG A 77 0.28 -25.26 -6.23
C ARG A 77 0.22 -24.68 -7.63
N LEU A 78 0.79 -23.50 -7.81
CA LEU A 78 0.83 -22.79 -9.07
C LEU A 78 2.27 -22.74 -9.59
N ALA A 79 2.49 -23.21 -10.82
CA ALA A 79 3.80 -23.12 -11.44
C ALA A 79 4.19 -21.65 -11.66
N ALA A 80 5.44 -21.30 -11.38
CA ALA A 80 5.96 -19.95 -11.56
C ALA A 80 7.48 -19.98 -11.70
N ASP A 81 8.00 -19.26 -12.69
CA ASP A 81 9.44 -19.05 -12.91
C ASP A 81 9.94 -17.79 -12.20
N CYS A 82 9.02 -16.91 -11.82
CA CYS A 82 9.32 -15.67 -11.11
C CYS A 82 8.19 -15.31 -10.17
N VAL A 83 8.52 -14.81 -8.98
CA VAL A 83 7.56 -14.32 -7.99
C VAL A 83 7.90 -12.88 -7.61
N VAL A 84 6.92 -12.00 -7.78
CA VAL A 84 7.03 -10.59 -7.35
C VAL A 84 6.17 -10.40 -6.12
N VAL A 85 6.78 -10.00 -5.01
CA VAL A 85 6.09 -9.73 -3.76
C VAL A 85 5.79 -8.23 -3.65
N ALA A 86 4.51 -7.88 -3.67
CA ALA A 86 4.02 -6.51 -3.55
C ALA A 86 2.92 -6.44 -2.46
N ALA A 87 3.18 -7.06 -1.31
CA ALA A 87 2.20 -7.26 -0.22
C ALA A 87 2.12 -6.10 0.78
N GLY A 88 2.69 -4.95 0.46
CA GLY A 88 2.78 -3.79 1.34
C GLY A 88 4.15 -3.67 2.01
N ILE A 89 4.23 -2.75 2.97
CA ILE A 89 5.46 -2.45 3.70
C ILE A 89 5.21 -2.53 5.21
N THR A 90 6.31 -2.67 5.93
CA THR A 90 6.34 -2.43 7.37
C THR A 90 7.24 -1.22 7.62
N PRO A 91 6.78 -0.18 8.33
CA PRO A 91 7.60 0.98 8.63
C PRO A 91 8.91 0.60 9.35
N ASN A 92 10.02 1.14 8.88
CA ASN A 92 11.30 0.93 9.57
C ASN A 92 11.43 1.89 10.75
N ALA A 93 10.93 1.48 11.91
CA ALA A 93 10.96 2.25 13.15
C ALA A 93 12.05 1.80 14.12
N GLU A 94 13.05 1.02 13.67
CA GLU A 94 14.07 0.44 14.55
C GLU A 94 14.93 1.49 15.26
N LEU A 95 15.29 2.57 14.57
CA LEU A 95 16.02 3.68 15.20
C LEU A 95 15.22 4.33 16.33
N GLY A 96 13.89 4.45 16.16
CA GLY A 96 13.01 4.94 17.21
C GLY A 96 13.01 4.02 18.45
N ARG A 97 12.94 2.70 18.24
CA ARG A 97 13.02 1.72 19.34
C ARG A 97 14.35 1.78 20.06
N LEU A 98 15.47 1.83 19.33
CA LEU A 98 16.81 1.95 19.91
C LEU A 98 16.99 3.25 20.69
N ALA A 99 16.39 4.34 20.23
CA ALA A 99 16.36 5.64 20.91
C ALA A 99 15.33 5.68 22.06
N ARG A 100 14.60 4.60 22.33
CA ARG A 100 13.54 4.48 23.34
C ARG A 100 12.41 5.51 23.16
N LEU A 101 12.11 5.87 21.92
CA LEU A 101 10.96 6.68 21.58
C LEU A 101 9.69 5.84 21.63
N ASP A 102 8.52 6.49 21.61
CA ASP A 102 7.26 5.81 21.49
C ASP A 102 7.09 5.30 20.05
N VAL A 103 6.85 4.00 19.90
CA VAL A 103 6.75 3.32 18.62
C VAL A 103 5.53 2.38 18.65
N GLY A 104 4.61 2.65 17.75
CA GLY A 104 3.52 1.76 17.41
C GLY A 104 3.85 0.97 16.13
N ALA A 105 3.08 1.18 15.07
CA ALA A 105 3.44 0.71 13.72
C ALA A 105 4.64 1.51 13.15
N GLY A 106 4.72 2.81 13.47
CA GLY A 106 5.81 3.73 13.16
C GLY A 106 6.35 4.44 14.41
N ILE A 107 7.22 5.42 14.23
CA ILE A 107 7.70 6.31 15.30
C ILE A 107 6.59 7.33 15.58
N CYS A 108 6.03 7.31 16.78
CA CYS A 108 4.91 8.19 17.16
C CYS A 108 5.36 9.64 17.24
N VAL A 109 4.59 10.52 16.61
CA VAL A 109 4.82 11.97 16.61
C VAL A 109 3.53 12.72 16.91
N ASP A 110 3.68 13.96 17.36
CA ASP A 110 2.59 14.93 17.52
C ASP A 110 2.27 15.69 16.22
N ALA A 111 1.37 16.65 16.29
CA ALA A 111 0.96 17.49 15.15
C ALA A 111 2.07 18.42 14.62
N THR A 112 3.20 18.52 15.30
CA THR A 112 4.40 19.24 14.85
C THR A 112 5.49 18.29 14.34
N LEU A 113 5.14 16.98 14.20
CA LEU A 113 6.04 15.91 13.80
C LEU A 113 7.20 15.68 14.77
N THR A 114 6.98 16.08 16.03
CA THR A 114 7.94 15.94 17.13
C THR A 114 7.64 14.65 17.90
N THR A 115 8.67 13.88 18.21
CA THR A 115 8.55 12.70 19.05
C THR A 115 8.46 13.09 20.54
N ARG A 116 8.36 12.11 21.45
CA ARG A 116 8.45 12.37 22.89
C ARG A 116 9.74 13.07 23.34
N ASP A 117 10.82 12.94 22.57
CA ASP A 117 12.03 13.76 22.75
C ASP A 117 11.91 15.00 21.84
N PRO A 118 11.80 16.23 22.41
CA PRO A 118 11.56 17.44 21.62
C PRO A 118 12.70 17.82 20.66
N ARG A 119 13.82 17.11 20.68
CA ARG A 119 14.95 17.30 19.77
C ARG A 119 14.94 16.31 18.60
N ILE A 120 13.98 15.38 18.59
CA ILE A 120 13.88 14.32 17.57
C ILE A 120 12.54 14.44 16.88
N HIS A 121 12.61 14.46 15.56
CA HIS A 121 11.44 14.53 14.67
C HIS A 121 11.43 13.30 13.76
N ALA A 122 10.25 12.89 13.30
CA ALA A 122 10.11 11.83 12.31
C ALA A 122 9.10 12.21 11.25
N ILE A 123 9.45 11.95 10.00
CA ILE A 123 8.58 12.14 8.82
C ILE A 123 8.71 10.94 7.87
N GLY A 124 7.77 10.80 6.95
CA GLY A 124 7.79 9.74 5.95
C GLY A 124 7.21 8.42 6.46
N GLU A 125 7.56 7.32 5.78
CA GLU A 125 6.99 6.00 6.06
C GLU A 125 7.31 5.47 7.47
N CYS A 126 8.38 5.91 8.10
CA CYS A 126 8.72 5.50 9.46
C CYS A 126 7.91 6.22 10.54
N CYS A 127 7.19 7.28 10.20
CA CYS A 127 6.44 8.12 11.11
C CYS A 127 5.01 7.59 11.30
N GLU A 128 4.51 7.68 12.54
CA GLU A 128 3.12 7.39 12.90
C GLU A 128 2.51 8.63 13.54
N PHE A 129 1.46 9.15 12.93
CA PHE A 129 0.67 10.26 13.45
C PHE A 129 -0.78 9.79 13.65
N ASP A 130 -1.31 9.99 14.84
CA ASP A 130 -2.67 9.59 15.22
C ASP A 130 -3.02 8.14 14.84
N GLY A 131 -2.10 7.20 15.16
CA GLY A 131 -2.25 5.78 14.87
C GLY A 131 -2.14 5.40 13.38
N THR A 132 -1.79 6.35 12.51
CA THR A 132 -1.73 6.13 11.06
C THR A 132 -0.32 6.35 10.51
N THR A 133 0.12 5.45 9.64
CA THR A 133 1.37 5.58 8.86
C THR A 133 1.05 5.88 7.41
N VAL A 134 1.90 6.65 6.74
CA VAL A 134 1.71 7.04 5.34
C VAL A 134 2.73 6.39 4.44
N GLY A 135 2.28 5.72 3.38
CA GLY A 135 3.12 5.04 2.39
C GLY A 135 3.11 5.72 1.00
N LEU A 136 2.69 6.97 0.92
CA LEU A 136 2.64 7.75 -0.32
C LEU A 136 3.44 9.05 -0.14
N VAL A 137 4.02 9.55 -1.23
CA VAL A 137 4.89 10.73 -1.19
C VAL A 137 4.10 12.03 -0.93
N GLU A 138 2.88 12.13 -1.44
CA GLU A 138 2.09 13.36 -1.34
C GLU A 138 1.81 13.80 0.11
N PRO A 139 1.35 12.93 1.02
CA PRO A 139 1.24 13.28 2.44
C PRO A 139 2.56 13.68 3.10
N ILE A 140 3.68 13.11 2.62
CA ILE A 140 5.00 13.40 3.19
C ILE A 140 5.41 14.85 2.90
N TRP A 141 4.99 15.42 1.76
CA TRP A 141 5.26 16.83 1.49
C TRP A 141 4.62 17.78 2.51
N GLN A 142 3.42 17.47 2.98
CA GLN A 142 2.77 18.25 4.06
C GLN A 142 3.55 18.11 5.38
N GLN A 143 4.05 16.90 5.67
CA GLN A 143 4.94 16.71 6.82
C GLN A 143 6.22 17.54 6.69
N VAL A 144 6.81 17.59 5.49
CA VAL A 144 8.01 18.42 5.22
C VAL A 144 7.73 19.90 5.47
N GLU A 145 6.61 20.42 5.00
CA GLU A 145 6.23 21.83 5.21
C GLU A 145 6.08 22.17 6.70
N THR A 146 5.32 21.35 7.45
CA THR A 146 5.15 21.52 8.90
C THR A 146 6.50 21.50 9.63
N LEU A 147 7.36 20.52 9.31
CA LEU A 147 8.65 20.39 9.98
C LEU A 147 9.63 21.51 9.57
N ALA A 148 9.62 21.94 8.31
CA ALA A 148 10.48 23.03 7.84
C ALA A 148 10.16 24.35 8.54
N ASP A 149 8.87 24.67 8.71
CA ASP A 149 8.45 25.87 9.46
C ASP A 149 8.92 25.80 10.91
N LEU A 150 8.71 24.65 11.58
CA LEU A 150 9.16 24.45 12.95
C LEU A 150 10.68 24.67 13.10
N LEU A 151 11.47 24.03 12.26
CA LEU A 151 12.94 24.13 12.29
C LEU A 151 13.43 25.51 11.87
N GLY A 152 12.67 26.23 11.04
CA GLY A 152 12.89 27.62 10.65
C GLY A 152 12.53 28.64 11.73
N GLY A 153 12.07 28.19 12.91
CA GLY A 153 11.68 29.08 14.02
C GLY A 153 10.34 29.80 13.79
N GLN A 154 9.52 29.31 12.86
CA GLN A 154 8.17 29.78 12.62
C GLN A 154 7.18 28.94 13.46
N THR A 155 5.96 29.45 13.60
CA THR A 155 4.86 28.65 14.16
C THR A 155 4.26 27.82 13.03
N PRO A 156 4.49 26.48 12.99
CA PRO A 156 4.00 25.66 11.89
C PRO A 156 2.47 25.52 11.95
N ALA A 157 1.85 25.39 10.77
CA ALA A 157 0.51 24.82 10.72
C ALA A 157 0.57 23.35 11.21
N PRO A 158 -0.35 22.94 12.10
CA PRO A 158 -0.36 21.57 12.61
C PRO A 158 -0.61 20.58 11.48
N TYR A 159 0.15 19.49 11.45
CA TYR A 159 -0.15 18.36 10.60
C TYR A 159 -1.44 17.67 11.11
N ILE A 160 -2.43 17.53 10.25
CA ILE A 160 -3.74 16.95 10.60
C ILE A 160 -3.99 15.59 9.94
N GLY A 161 -2.95 15.01 9.32
CA GLY A 161 -3.11 13.87 8.43
C GLY A 161 -3.58 14.30 7.04
N SER A 162 -3.44 13.42 6.09
CA SER A 162 -3.87 13.70 4.70
C SER A 162 -4.83 12.63 4.22
N ALA A 163 -6.01 13.04 3.79
CA ALA A 163 -6.82 12.23 2.90
C ALA A 163 -6.12 12.18 1.54
N CYS A 164 -5.51 11.05 1.20
CA CYS A 164 -4.73 10.94 -0.03
C CYS A 164 -5.55 10.27 -1.12
N ALA A 165 -5.67 10.95 -2.26
CA ALA A 165 -6.23 10.34 -3.46
C ALA A 165 -5.28 9.25 -3.98
N THR A 166 -5.81 8.06 -4.24
CA THR A 166 -5.06 6.97 -4.85
C THR A 166 -5.30 6.96 -6.34
N ARG A 167 -4.22 7.00 -7.12
CA ARG A 167 -4.25 6.85 -8.56
C ARG A 167 -3.60 5.53 -8.98
N LEU A 168 -4.33 4.69 -9.70
CA LEU A 168 -3.78 3.49 -10.32
C LEU A 168 -3.07 3.85 -11.63
N LYS A 169 -1.79 3.56 -11.73
CA LYS A 169 -0.96 3.85 -12.92
C LYS A 169 -0.90 2.65 -13.88
N VAL A 170 -2.06 2.20 -14.34
CA VAL A 170 -2.16 1.15 -15.36
C VAL A 170 -2.61 1.80 -16.66
N ALA A 171 -1.82 1.66 -17.73
CA ALA A 171 -2.10 2.29 -19.01
C ALA A 171 -3.49 1.90 -19.55
N GLY A 172 -4.29 2.89 -19.91
CA GLY A 172 -5.65 2.71 -20.40
C GLY A 172 -6.68 2.33 -19.31
N ILE A 173 -6.30 2.49 -18.03
CA ILE A 173 -7.24 2.51 -16.90
C ILE A 173 -7.03 3.83 -16.18
N SER A 174 -8.04 4.70 -16.23
CA SER A 174 -8.06 5.95 -15.48
C SER A 174 -8.90 5.73 -14.23
N LEU A 175 -8.24 5.34 -13.13
CA LEU A 175 -8.90 5.08 -11.87
C LEU A 175 -8.29 5.99 -10.80
N TYR A 176 -9.18 6.75 -10.17
CA TYR A 176 -8.89 7.59 -9.00
C TYR A 176 -9.82 7.18 -7.88
N ALA A 177 -9.29 6.99 -6.69
CA ALA A 177 -10.06 6.72 -5.48
C ALA A 177 -9.74 7.78 -4.43
N PHE A 178 -10.77 8.32 -3.81
CA PHE A 178 -10.66 9.36 -2.80
C PHE A 178 -11.79 9.19 -1.76
N GLY A 179 -11.49 9.40 -0.50
CA GLY A 179 -12.45 9.32 0.59
C GLY A 179 -12.70 7.89 1.10
N PRO A 180 -13.74 7.71 1.91
CA PRO A 180 -14.11 6.39 2.45
C PRO A 180 -14.53 5.42 1.34
N VAL A 181 -14.23 4.15 1.57
CA VAL A 181 -14.47 3.07 0.57
C VAL A 181 -15.91 2.55 0.61
N GLU A 182 -16.53 2.64 1.78
CA GLU A 182 -17.91 2.20 2.01
C GLU A 182 -18.75 3.41 2.37
N ALA A 183 -19.94 3.51 1.74
CA ALA A 183 -20.89 4.56 2.05
C ALA A 183 -21.46 4.36 3.45
N GLU A 184 -21.59 5.43 4.21
CA GLU A 184 -22.37 5.44 5.43
C GLU A 184 -23.87 5.35 5.10
N PRO A 185 -24.73 4.90 6.05
CA PRO A 185 -26.16 4.72 5.78
C PRO A 185 -26.89 5.96 5.26
N ASP A 186 -26.37 7.15 5.57
CA ASP A 186 -26.95 8.44 5.18
C ASP A 186 -26.25 9.09 3.98
N ASP A 187 -25.30 8.39 3.33
CA ASP A 187 -24.60 8.91 2.15
C ASP A 187 -25.45 8.73 0.88
N ASP A 188 -25.51 9.76 0.06
CA ASP A 188 -26.04 9.67 -1.29
C ASP A 188 -25.09 8.90 -2.20
N THR A 189 -25.47 7.68 -2.60
CA THR A 189 -24.68 6.86 -3.53
C THR A 189 -25.21 6.97 -4.94
N LEU A 190 -24.35 7.38 -5.89
CA LEU A 190 -24.62 7.31 -7.33
C LEU A 190 -24.06 5.97 -7.87
N THR A 191 -24.94 5.15 -8.38
CA THR A 191 -24.61 3.87 -9.04
C THR A 191 -24.74 3.98 -10.56
#